data_08b39f3e8614f253de8b9a38de91ebfc
#
_entry.id   08b39f3e8614f253de8b9a38de91ebfc
#
_cell.length_a   1.000
_cell.length_b   1.000
_cell.length_c   1.000
_cell.angle_alpha   90.00
_cell.angle_beta   90.00
_cell.angle_gamma   90.00
#
_symmetry.space_group_name_H-M   'P 1'
#
loop_
_entity.id
_entity.type
_entity.pdbx_description
1 polymer ?
#
loop_
_entity_poly.entity_id
_entity_poly.type
_entity_poly.pdbx_seq_one_letter_code
_entity_poly.pdbx_strand_id
1 'polypeptide(L)'
;MKLNKIILLATASLVMTSCGLYNKYERPEVNTKGLVRDTVRTTDTLAVSDTTSFGNLPWREVFTDSHLQSLIETALSNNTNLLNAALNVKMVEDQLMVAKLAFVPGFTFSPQGTLASWDGGKTSKTYSLPVTASWSIDLFGNLLNQKRSAQMSLLATRDYQQVVQTKVISNVANMYYTLLMLDKQLEVVNDMTKLTEETWKIMKIQKELGRVKETSVQSAEANYYSVQAQATDLKRQIRETENSLSLLLGQQAQSIQRGTFEGQSLPAEFSTGVSLQLLNNRPDVHYAEMSLAQCFYDVNTARSRFYPSISISGTGAFTNSGGGGITNPGKWLLSAVSSLTQPIFAHGQIIAGLKVAKSKQEQAINTWQNAVLSAGSEVSNALVLYNSSDEKSKLEEKQVASLKKNVEYNKMLFNDGSATYLEVITAQQSLLNAELSKVADDFYKMQAVVNLYYALGGGRY
;
A
#
# COMPACT_ATOMS: atom_id res chain seq x y z
N MET A 1 21.09 46.53 -40.57
CA MET A 1 21.81 45.89 -39.42
C MET A 1 21.26 46.26 -38.04
N LYS A 2 20.70 47.45 -37.80
CA LYS A 2 20.17 47.84 -36.46
C LYS A 2 18.85 47.15 -36.09
N LEU A 3 17.93 46.93 -37.04
CA LEU A 3 16.63 46.31 -36.81
C LEU A 3 16.75 44.83 -36.38
N ASN A 4 17.65 44.05 -37.00
CA ASN A 4 17.87 42.64 -36.65
C ASN A 4 18.50 42.47 -35.25
N LYS A 5 19.30 43.43 -34.78
CA LYS A 5 19.84 43.41 -33.40
C LYS A 5 18.80 43.75 -32.36
N ILE A 6 17.85 44.63 -32.66
CA ILE A 6 16.72 44.98 -31.77
C ILE A 6 15.74 43.84 -31.67
N ILE A 7 15.44 43.14 -32.77
CA ILE A 7 14.62 41.95 -32.78
C ILE A 7 15.31 40.82 -32.00
N LEU A 8 16.61 40.62 -32.13
CA LEU A 8 17.39 39.60 -31.40
C LEU A 8 17.45 39.91 -29.90
N LEU A 9 17.57 41.19 -29.49
CA LEU A 9 17.52 41.58 -28.08
C LEU A 9 16.12 41.46 -27.49
N ALA A 10 15.06 41.80 -28.25
CA ALA A 10 13.68 41.63 -27.80
C ALA A 10 13.29 40.15 -27.65
N THR A 11 13.76 39.27 -28.54
CA THR A 11 13.56 37.82 -28.40
C THR A 11 14.38 37.24 -27.23
N ALA A 12 15.60 37.71 -27.00
CA ALA A 12 16.41 37.29 -25.87
C ALA A 12 15.81 37.71 -24.51
N SER A 13 15.23 38.92 -24.42
CA SER A 13 14.58 39.40 -23.20
C SER A 13 13.25 38.67 -22.92
N LEU A 14 12.49 38.28 -23.94
CA LEU A 14 11.28 37.47 -23.81
C LEU A 14 11.58 36.05 -23.31
N VAL A 15 12.73 35.46 -23.68
CA VAL A 15 13.14 34.12 -23.22
C VAL A 15 13.57 34.14 -21.75
N MET A 16 14.14 35.24 -21.26
CA MET A 16 14.58 35.34 -19.84
C MET A 16 13.42 35.53 -18.86
N THR A 17 12.25 35.99 -19.26
CA THR A 17 11.09 36.16 -18.36
C THR A 17 10.22 34.91 -18.21
N SER A 18 10.48 33.85 -18.97
CA SER A 18 9.70 32.60 -18.94
C SER A 18 9.86 31.78 -17.64
N CYS A 19 10.95 31.98 -16.91
CA CYS A 19 11.23 31.16 -15.69
C CYS A 19 10.37 31.51 -14.46
N GLY A 20 9.59 32.62 -14.48
CA GLY A 20 8.80 33.11 -13.34
C GLY A 20 7.29 33.07 -13.50
N LEU A 21 6.77 32.49 -14.59
CA LEU A 21 5.33 32.57 -14.90
C LEU A 21 4.44 31.74 -13.95
N TYR A 22 5.01 30.71 -13.30
CA TYR A 22 4.30 29.83 -12.38
C TYR A 22 5.08 29.65 -11.09
N ASN A 23 4.37 29.61 -9.97
CA ASN A 23 4.95 29.27 -8.66
C ASN A 23 5.49 27.84 -8.65
N LYS A 24 6.46 27.59 -7.82
CA LYS A 24 6.87 26.22 -7.48
C LYS A 24 5.83 25.61 -6.54
N TYR A 25 5.74 24.27 -6.55
CA TYR A 25 4.94 23.56 -5.56
C TYR A 25 5.52 23.80 -4.17
N GLU A 26 4.68 24.16 -3.24
CA GLU A 26 4.96 24.27 -1.81
C GLU A 26 3.94 23.41 -1.07
N ARG A 27 4.43 22.66 -0.09
CA ARG A 27 3.56 21.79 0.72
C ARG A 27 2.58 22.66 1.52
N PRO A 28 1.26 22.35 1.46
CA PRO A 28 0.29 23.04 2.31
C PRO A 28 0.55 22.77 3.79
N GLU A 29 0.26 23.74 4.66
CA GLU A 29 0.32 23.54 6.10
C GLU A 29 -0.83 22.64 6.58
N VAL A 30 -0.52 21.70 7.48
CA VAL A 30 -1.50 20.85 8.16
C VAL A 30 -1.36 21.03 9.66
N ASN A 31 -2.49 21.19 10.33
CA ASN A 31 -2.50 21.20 11.78
C ASN A 31 -2.32 19.77 12.33
N THR A 32 -1.19 19.51 12.93
CA THR A 32 -0.81 18.20 13.49
C THR A 32 -0.85 18.16 15.01
N LYS A 33 -1.31 19.24 15.66
CA LYS A 33 -1.47 19.27 17.12
C LYS A 33 -2.55 18.27 17.53
N GLY A 34 -2.19 17.34 18.41
CA GLY A 34 -3.11 16.32 18.92
C GLY A 34 -3.44 15.19 17.93
N LEU A 35 -2.63 15.00 16.89
CA LEU A 35 -2.83 13.97 15.87
C LEU A 35 -2.78 12.54 16.46
N VAL A 36 -1.93 12.32 17.47
CA VAL A 36 -1.85 11.06 18.23
C VAL A 36 -2.36 11.34 19.64
N ARG A 37 -3.42 10.64 20.02
CA ARG A 37 -4.11 10.84 21.30
C ARG A 37 -3.40 10.17 22.45
N ASP A 38 -2.83 8.98 22.22
CA ASP A 38 -2.25 8.14 23.26
C ASP A 38 -0.74 8.09 23.08
N THR A 39 -0.02 8.50 24.13
CA THR A 39 1.44 8.32 24.23
C THR A 39 1.72 7.13 25.14
N VAL A 40 2.75 6.34 24.85
CA VAL A 40 3.20 5.30 25.78
C VAL A 40 3.57 5.99 27.09
N ARG A 41 2.97 5.56 28.20
CA ARG A 41 3.34 5.99 29.53
C ARG A 41 4.71 5.38 29.89
N THR A 42 5.78 5.97 29.42
CA THR A 42 7.08 5.73 30.01
C THR A 42 7.20 6.63 31.23
N THR A 43 7.42 6.03 32.41
CA THR A 43 7.65 6.69 33.67
C THR A 43 8.99 7.41 33.72
N ASP A 44 9.79 7.36 32.66
CA ASP A 44 11.08 8.06 32.60
C ASP A 44 11.07 9.11 31.48
N THR A 45 11.41 10.32 31.87
CA THR A 45 11.77 11.45 31.02
C THR A 45 13.05 11.14 30.23
N LEU A 46 12.97 10.25 29.26
CA LEU A 46 14.04 10.08 28.28
C LEU A 46 13.95 11.21 27.28
N ALA A 47 15.06 11.91 27.18
CA ALA A 47 15.24 13.11 26.37
C ALA A 47 14.80 12.87 24.91
N VAL A 48 14.16 13.86 24.32
CA VAL A 48 13.67 13.98 22.92
C VAL A 48 14.80 13.86 21.87
N SER A 49 15.96 13.30 22.20
CA SER A 49 17.13 13.24 21.32
C SER A 49 17.34 11.90 20.60
N ASP A 50 16.52 10.87 20.86
CA ASP A 50 16.70 9.59 20.19
C ASP A 50 15.91 9.57 18.87
N THR A 51 16.61 9.87 17.78
CA THR A 51 16.09 9.92 16.41
C THR A 51 15.88 8.53 15.79
N THR A 52 16.15 7.46 16.51
CA THR A 52 15.87 6.08 16.08
C THR A 52 14.41 5.71 16.37
N SER A 53 13.51 6.22 15.54
CA SER A 53 12.13 5.78 15.56
C SER A 53 12.04 4.29 15.28
N PHE A 54 11.20 3.56 16.03
CA PHE A 54 10.88 2.15 15.81
C PHE A 54 10.53 1.84 14.32
N GLY A 55 9.85 2.75 13.63
CA GLY A 55 9.58 2.64 12.19
C GLY A 55 10.80 2.76 11.28
N ASN A 56 11.97 3.19 11.77
CA ASN A 56 13.20 3.24 10.97
C ASN A 56 14.06 1.99 11.10
N LEU A 57 13.73 1.08 12.03
CA LEU A 57 14.44 -0.19 12.16
C LEU A 57 14.21 -1.06 10.93
N PRO A 58 15.25 -1.75 10.42
CA PRO A 58 15.06 -2.78 9.42
C PRO A 58 14.09 -3.86 9.94
N TRP A 59 13.21 -4.36 9.07
CA TRP A 59 12.23 -5.37 9.46
C TRP A 59 12.85 -6.65 10.03
N ARG A 60 14.09 -6.98 9.65
CA ARG A 60 14.86 -8.12 10.20
C ARG A 60 15.24 -7.95 11.67
N GLU A 61 15.38 -6.72 12.14
CA GLU A 61 15.65 -6.43 13.56
C GLU A 61 14.36 -6.46 14.40
N VAL A 62 13.22 -6.15 13.77
CA VAL A 62 11.91 -6.19 14.43
C VAL A 62 11.37 -7.62 14.50
N PHE A 63 11.47 -8.37 13.42
CA PHE A 63 11.00 -9.76 13.29
C PHE A 63 12.18 -10.72 13.35
N THR A 64 12.49 -11.21 14.55
CA THR A 64 13.71 -12.01 14.81
C THR A 64 13.55 -13.52 14.51
N ASP A 65 12.31 -14.00 14.30
CA ASP A 65 12.05 -15.41 13.95
C ASP A 65 12.55 -15.72 12.53
N SER A 66 13.44 -16.68 12.39
CA SER A 66 14.06 -17.08 11.11
C SER A 66 13.04 -17.61 10.09
N HIS A 67 11.99 -18.31 10.57
CA HIS A 67 10.92 -18.79 9.70
C HIS A 67 10.13 -17.61 9.12
N LEU A 68 9.77 -16.65 9.97
CA LEU A 68 9.08 -15.43 9.53
C LEU A 68 9.94 -14.63 8.55
N GLN A 69 11.24 -14.46 8.83
CA GLN A 69 12.15 -13.76 7.92
C GLN A 69 12.18 -14.42 6.53
N SER A 70 12.30 -15.74 6.45
CA SER A 70 12.29 -16.49 5.19
C SER A 70 10.97 -16.32 4.43
N LEU A 71 9.83 -16.30 5.13
CA LEU A 71 8.52 -16.07 4.52
C LEU A 71 8.40 -14.64 3.96
N ILE A 72 8.87 -13.63 4.70
CA ILE A 72 8.90 -12.24 4.23
C ILE A 72 9.77 -12.13 2.97
N GLU A 73 10.98 -12.71 2.96
CA GLU A 73 11.86 -12.69 1.77
C GLU A 73 11.21 -13.36 0.56
N THR A 74 10.55 -14.48 0.77
CA THR A 74 9.80 -15.19 -0.28
C THR A 74 8.66 -14.33 -0.82
N ALA A 75 7.90 -13.68 0.06
CA ALA A 75 6.83 -12.78 -0.34
C ALA A 75 7.36 -11.58 -1.12
N LEU A 76 8.43 -10.93 -0.65
CA LEU A 76 9.03 -9.79 -1.34
C LEU A 76 9.54 -10.14 -2.74
N SER A 77 9.95 -11.38 -2.95
CA SER A 77 10.45 -11.86 -4.25
C SER A 77 9.32 -12.25 -5.22
N ASN A 78 8.22 -12.81 -4.72
CA ASN A 78 7.23 -13.50 -5.55
C ASN A 78 5.83 -12.87 -5.52
N ASN A 79 5.58 -11.92 -4.59
CA ASN A 79 4.23 -11.36 -4.45
C ASN A 79 3.80 -10.61 -5.72
N THR A 80 2.70 -11.05 -6.32
CA THR A 80 2.18 -10.51 -7.59
C THR A 80 1.88 -9.01 -7.51
N ASN A 81 1.36 -8.52 -6.38
CA ASN A 81 1.05 -7.09 -6.23
C ASN A 81 2.33 -6.26 -6.22
N LEU A 82 3.38 -6.74 -5.57
CA LEU A 82 4.67 -6.04 -5.52
C LEU A 82 5.37 -6.06 -6.90
N LEU A 83 5.33 -7.19 -7.61
CA LEU A 83 5.84 -7.30 -8.97
C LEU A 83 5.10 -6.35 -9.92
N ASN A 84 3.77 -6.29 -9.83
CA ASN A 84 2.96 -5.36 -10.62
C ASN A 84 3.26 -3.89 -10.26
N ALA A 85 3.47 -3.57 -8.98
CA ALA A 85 3.87 -2.22 -8.59
C ALA A 85 5.23 -1.83 -9.17
N ALA A 86 6.20 -2.75 -9.23
CA ALA A 86 7.49 -2.51 -9.89
C ALA A 86 7.36 -2.30 -11.41
N LEU A 87 6.45 -3.02 -12.08
CA LEU A 87 6.15 -2.80 -13.49
C LEU A 87 5.46 -1.45 -13.73
N ASN A 88 4.59 -1.01 -12.82
CA ASN A 88 3.97 0.31 -12.88
C ASN A 88 5.02 1.42 -12.80
N VAL A 89 6.05 1.28 -11.96
CA VAL A 89 7.18 2.25 -11.92
C VAL A 89 7.85 2.35 -13.28
N LYS A 90 8.16 1.23 -13.94
CA LYS A 90 8.76 1.22 -15.29
C LYS A 90 7.88 1.91 -16.32
N MET A 91 6.55 1.63 -16.31
CA MET A 91 5.62 2.28 -17.22
C MET A 91 5.61 3.81 -17.05
N VAL A 92 5.67 4.29 -15.81
CA VAL A 92 5.68 5.75 -15.54
C VAL A 92 7.06 6.36 -15.83
N GLU A 93 8.16 5.61 -15.70
CA GLU A 93 9.50 6.04 -16.16
C GLU A 93 9.50 6.27 -17.68
N ASP A 94 8.89 5.37 -18.45
CA ASP A 94 8.75 5.54 -19.90
C ASP A 94 7.86 6.74 -20.27
N GLN A 95 6.78 6.99 -19.51
CA GLN A 95 5.95 8.19 -19.68
C GLN A 95 6.74 9.47 -19.38
N LEU A 96 7.59 9.48 -18.36
CA LEU A 96 8.49 10.60 -18.08
C LEU A 96 9.53 10.79 -19.19
N MET A 97 10.02 9.70 -19.79
CA MET A 97 10.92 9.77 -20.95
C MET A 97 10.22 10.48 -22.11
N VAL A 98 8.96 10.13 -22.41
CA VAL A 98 8.16 10.84 -23.45
C VAL A 98 8.02 12.33 -23.13
N ALA A 99 7.71 12.69 -21.88
CA ALA A 99 7.60 14.08 -21.44
C ALA A 99 8.93 14.86 -21.55
N LYS A 100 10.08 14.17 -21.38
CA LYS A 100 11.41 14.75 -21.61
C LYS A 100 11.72 14.93 -23.10
N LEU A 101 11.38 13.94 -23.91
CA LEU A 101 11.61 13.96 -25.36
C LEU A 101 10.69 14.93 -26.09
N ALA A 102 9.58 15.37 -25.49
CA ALA A 102 8.72 16.41 -26.03
C ALA A 102 9.42 17.78 -26.26
N PHE A 103 10.58 17.99 -25.64
CA PHE A 103 11.44 19.17 -25.88
C PHE A 103 12.35 19.04 -27.10
N VAL A 104 12.39 17.89 -27.76
CA VAL A 104 13.24 17.62 -28.92
C VAL A 104 12.36 17.55 -30.17
N PRO A 105 12.83 17.97 -31.36
CA PRO A 105 12.07 17.82 -32.60
C PRO A 105 11.70 16.37 -32.88
N GLY A 106 10.45 16.13 -33.25
CA GLY A 106 9.97 14.84 -33.78
C GLY A 106 10.16 14.77 -35.29
N PHE A 107 10.50 13.57 -35.82
CA PHE A 107 10.66 13.34 -37.25
C PHE A 107 9.62 12.30 -37.70
N THR A 108 8.95 12.63 -38.82
CA THR A 108 7.92 11.76 -39.42
C THR A 108 8.23 11.58 -40.90
N PHE A 109 8.22 10.33 -41.37
CA PHE A 109 8.27 9.99 -42.79
C PHE A 109 6.87 9.47 -43.20
N SER A 110 6.22 10.21 -44.14
CA SER A 110 4.83 9.94 -44.55
C SER A 110 4.72 9.87 -46.06
N PRO A 111 5.15 8.78 -46.72
CA PRO A 111 5.05 8.64 -48.16
C PRO A 111 3.59 8.69 -48.63
N GLN A 112 3.36 9.43 -49.67
CA GLN A 112 2.03 9.63 -50.24
C GLN A 112 2.07 9.41 -51.74
N GLY A 113 1.03 8.74 -52.28
CA GLY A 113 0.77 8.60 -53.70
C GLY A 113 -0.69 8.89 -54.00
N THR A 114 -0.95 9.71 -55.02
CA THR A 114 -2.32 10.04 -55.47
C THR A 114 -2.51 9.69 -56.94
N LEU A 115 -3.60 8.99 -57.22
CA LEU A 115 -4.12 8.75 -58.53
C LEU A 115 -5.43 9.55 -58.65
N ALA A 116 -5.50 10.49 -59.57
CA ALA A 116 -6.70 11.31 -59.80
C ALA A 116 -7.05 11.34 -61.27
N SER A 117 -8.32 11.09 -61.61
CA SER A 117 -8.88 11.28 -62.94
C SER A 117 -10.12 12.16 -62.82
N TRP A 118 -10.21 13.17 -63.67
CA TRP A 118 -11.34 14.05 -63.75
C TRP A 118 -12.14 13.71 -65.00
N ASP A 119 -13.44 13.44 -64.85
CA ASP A 119 -14.41 13.23 -65.94
C ASP A 119 -13.96 12.16 -66.94
N GLY A 120 -13.33 11.08 -66.46
CA GLY A 120 -12.81 10.02 -67.34
C GLY A 120 -11.58 10.37 -68.16
N GLY A 121 -10.98 11.56 -67.94
CA GLY A 121 -9.79 12.03 -68.63
C GLY A 121 -8.49 11.31 -68.19
N LYS A 122 -7.34 11.84 -68.64
CA LYS A 122 -6.02 11.29 -68.31
C LYS A 122 -5.80 11.27 -66.80
N THR A 123 -5.48 10.06 -66.25
CA THR A 123 -5.15 9.89 -64.85
C THR A 123 -3.86 10.65 -64.51
N SER A 124 -3.95 11.55 -63.57
CA SER A 124 -2.80 12.21 -62.94
C SER A 124 -2.22 11.27 -61.89
N LYS A 125 -0.91 11.10 -61.91
CA LYS A 125 -0.17 10.25 -60.93
C LYS A 125 0.82 11.14 -60.25
N THR A 126 0.64 11.35 -58.92
CA THR A 126 1.60 12.08 -58.12
C THR A 126 2.15 11.22 -56.97
N TYR A 127 3.38 11.42 -56.60
CA TYR A 127 3.98 10.87 -55.39
C TYR A 127 4.74 11.96 -54.61
N SER A 128 4.86 11.71 -53.31
CA SER A 128 5.67 12.55 -52.43
C SER A 128 6.25 11.68 -51.31
N LEU A 129 7.51 11.86 -51.05
CA LEU A 129 8.28 11.17 -49.99
C LEU A 129 8.79 12.22 -48.96
N PRO A 130 7.89 12.82 -48.15
CA PRO A 130 8.26 13.84 -47.20
C PRO A 130 8.88 13.27 -45.93
N VAL A 131 9.96 13.88 -45.47
CA VAL A 131 10.45 13.79 -44.07
C VAL A 131 10.12 15.15 -43.42
N THR A 132 9.29 15.15 -42.41
CA THR A 132 8.88 16.36 -41.69
C THR A 132 9.50 16.32 -40.28
N ALA A 133 10.25 17.37 -39.96
CA ALA A 133 10.65 17.69 -38.58
C ALA A 133 9.64 18.64 -37.97
N SER A 134 9.12 18.33 -36.79
CA SER A 134 8.21 19.22 -36.04
C SER A 134 8.70 19.47 -34.63
N TRP A 135 8.70 20.68 -34.19
CA TRP A 135 9.14 21.09 -32.87
C TRP A 135 8.23 22.16 -32.26
N SER A 136 7.78 21.91 -31.02
CA SER A 136 7.00 22.87 -30.24
C SER A 136 7.93 23.60 -29.26
N ILE A 137 7.91 24.94 -29.33
CA ILE A 137 8.70 25.80 -28.44
C ILE A 137 7.86 26.12 -27.20
N ASP A 138 8.39 25.79 -26.02
CA ASP A 138 7.72 25.98 -24.73
C ASP A 138 7.99 27.39 -24.15
N LEU A 139 7.37 28.41 -24.69
CA LEU A 139 7.50 29.77 -24.15
C LEU A 139 6.67 30.02 -22.90
N PHE A 140 5.56 29.32 -22.73
CA PHE A 140 4.60 29.54 -21.67
C PHE A 140 4.54 28.36 -20.67
N GLY A 141 5.56 27.52 -20.65
CA GLY A 141 5.74 26.48 -19.66
C GLY A 141 4.75 25.30 -19.73
N ASN A 142 4.11 25.07 -20.88
CA ASN A 142 3.21 23.94 -21.06
C ASN A 142 3.97 22.60 -20.94
N LEU A 143 5.02 22.41 -21.75
CA LEU A 143 5.85 21.21 -21.74
C LEU A 143 6.62 21.06 -20.41
N LEU A 144 7.11 22.20 -19.86
CA LEU A 144 7.79 22.21 -18.57
C LEU A 144 6.90 21.69 -17.43
N ASN A 145 5.64 22.17 -17.37
CA ASN A 145 4.71 21.71 -16.33
C ASN A 145 4.25 20.28 -16.57
N GLN A 146 4.06 19.84 -17.82
CA GLN A 146 3.81 18.41 -18.13
C GLN A 146 4.97 17.51 -17.66
N LYS A 147 6.23 17.90 -17.94
CA LYS A 147 7.40 17.17 -17.44
C LYS A 147 7.44 17.13 -15.91
N ARG A 148 7.14 18.26 -15.23
CA ARG A 148 7.09 18.31 -13.76
C ARG A 148 5.97 17.44 -13.20
N SER A 149 4.78 17.47 -13.82
CA SER A 149 3.67 16.58 -13.49
C SER A 149 4.09 15.10 -13.62
N ALA A 150 4.72 14.70 -14.73
CA ALA A 150 5.21 13.34 -14.92
C ALA A 150 6.32 12.96 -13.91
N GLN A 151 7.16 13.91 -13.48
CA GLN A 151 8.14 13.68 -12.41
C GLN A 151 7.46 13.39 -11.07
N MET A 152 6.42 14.14 -10.70
CA MET A 152 5.66 13.90 -9.47
C MET A 152 4.90 12.57 -9.54
N SER A 153 4.34 12.24 -10.71
CA SER A 153 3.71 10.94 -10.95
C SER A 153 4.69 9.78 -10.75
N LEU A 154 5.94 9.91 -11.20
CA LEU A 154 6.96 8.89 -10.96
C LEU A 154 7.29 8.76 -9.48
N LEU A 155 7.46 9.87 -8.75
CA LEU A 155 7.70 9.82 -7.31
C LEU A 155 6.53 9.17 -6.58
N ALA A 156 5.29 9.58 -6.87
CA ALA A 156 4.09 8.96 -6.32
C ALA A 156 4.04 7.45 -6.59
N THR A 157 4.38 7.00 -7.81
CA THR A 157 4.33 5.57 -8.15
C THR A 157 5.41 4.77 -7.41
N ARG A 158 6.59 5.35 -7.18
CA ARG A 158 7.63 4.74 -6.34
C ARG A 158 7.21 4.63 -4.87
N ASP A 159 6.58 5.66 -4.34
CA ASP A 159 6.02 5.63 -2.99
C ASP A 159 4.93 4.56 -2.87
N TYR A 160 4.06 4.44 -3.89
CA TYR A 160 3.06 3.37 -3.94
C TYR A 160 3.69 1.98 -3.94
N GLN A 161 4.79 1.77 -4.66
CA GLN A 161 5.54 0.50 -4.59
C GLN A 161 6.03 0.23 -3.17
N GLN A 162 6.53 1.24 -2.45
CA GLN A 162 6.90 1.10 -1.04
C GLN A 162 5.70 0.81 -0.14
N VAL A 163 4.54 1.45 -0.36
CA VAL A 163 3.29 1.13 0.37
C VAL A 163 2.94 -0.35 0.20
N VAL A 164 3.02 -0.88 -1.02
CA VAL A 164 2.74 -2.29 -1.29
C VAL A 164 3.76 -3.18 -0.56
N GLN A 165 5.05 -2.83 -0.60
CA GLN A 165 6.11 -3.57 0.09
C GLN A 165 5.87 -3.65 1.60
N THR A 166 5.65 -2.52 2.26
CA THR A 166 5.42 -2.47 3.71
C THR A 166 4.16 -3.23 4.10
N LYS A 167 3.11 -3.14 3.27
CA LYS A 167 1.86 -3.88 3.47
C LYS A 167 2.05 -5.40 3.32
N VAL A 168 2.87 -5.85 2.37
CA VAL A 168 3.21 -7.28 2.21
C VAL A 168 3.93 -7.78 3.45
N ILE A 169 4.94 -7.07 3.96
CA ILE A 169 5.67 -7.43 5.19
C ILE A 169 4.72 -7.55 6.38
N SER A 170 3.88 -6.53 6.61
CA SER A 170 2.91 -6.51 7.71
C SER A 170 1.88 -7.65 7.60
N ASN A 171 1.37 -7.92 6.41
CA ASN A 171 0.39 -8.99 6.20
C ASN A 171 1.02 -10.38 6.42
N VAL A 172 2.25 -10.62 5.95
CA VAL A 172 2.96 -11.88 6.20
C VAL A 172 3.16 -12.07 7.70
N ALA A 173 3.63 -11.04 8.41
CA ALA A 173 3.84 -11.09 9.86
C ALA A 173 2.52 -11.36 10.62
N ASN A 174 1.44 -10.64 10.28
CA ASN A 174 0.14 -10.84 10.91
C ASN A 174 -0.43 -12.25 10.66
N MET A 175 -0.32 -12.78 9.43
CA MET A 175 -0.77 -14.16 9.14
C MET A 175 0.10 -15.21 9.84
N TYR A 176 1.41 -14.98 9.93
CA TYR A 176 2.32 -15.86 10.66
C TYR A 176 1.96 -15.93 12.16
N TYR A 177 1.78 -14.78 12.81
CA TYR A 177 1.36 -14.77 14.22
C TYR A 177 -0.05 -15.32 14.43
N THR A 178 -0.95 -15.17 13.45
CA THR A 178 -2.27 -15.84 13.47
C THR A 178 -2.11 -17.36 13.46
N LEU A 179 -1.20 -17.92 12.65
CA LEU A 179 -0.94 -19.35 12.65
C LEU A 179 -0.40 -19.81 14.00
N LEU A 180 0.55 -19.07 14.60
CA LEU A 180 1.08 -19.43 15.93
C LEU A 180 0.01 -19.39 17.01
N MET A 181 -0.89 -18.39 16.97
CA MET A 181 -2.04 -18.31 17.87
C MET A 181 -2.97 -19.51 17.70
N LEU A 182 -3.32 -19.88 16.47
CA LEU A 182 -4.20 -21.02 16.19
C LEU A 182 -3.58 -22.35 16.63
N ASP A 183 -2.28 -22.52 16.43
CA ASP A 183 -1.55 -23.71 16.94
C ASP A 183 -1.60 -23.79 18.46
N LYS A 184 -1.40 -22.65 19.14
CA LYS A 184 -1.48 -22.62 20.62
C LYS A 184 -2.88 -22.87 21.12
N GLN A 185 -3.91 -22.32 20.46
CA GLN A 185 -5.31 -22.62 20.78
C GLN A 185 -5.62 -24.10 20.54
N LEU A 186 -5.10 -24.69 19.48
CA LEU A 186 -5.29 -26.12 19.21
C LEU A 186 -4.61 -27.01 20.29
N GLU A 187 -3.43 -26.61 20.78
CA GLU A 187 -2.76 -27.27 21.91
C GLU A 187 -3.65 -27.24 23.16
N VAL A 188 -4.15 -26.06 23.55
CA VAL A 188 -5.05 -25.87 24.70
C VAL A 188 -6.31 -26.71 24.56
N VAL A 189 -6.96 -26.72 23.39
CA VAL A 189 -8.17 -27.50 23.14
C VAL A 189 -7.88 -29.01 23.16
N ASN A 190 -6.72 -29.47 22.65
CA ASN A 190 -6.33 -30.85 22.70
C ASN A 190 -6.08 -31.31 24.14
N ASP A 191 -5.47 -30.49 24.99
CA ASP A 191 -5.27 -30.87 26.42
C ASP A 191 -6.61 -30.85 27.16
N MET A 192 -7.52 -29.95 26.88
CA MET A 192 -8.87 -29.98 27.43
C MET A 192 -9.66 -31.16 26.92
N THR A 193 -9.46 -31.61 25.68
CA THR A 193 -10.10 -32.84 25.14
C THR A 193 -9.69 -34.06 25.95
N LYS A 194 -8.40 -34.21 26.29
CA LYS A 194 -7.92 -35.31 27.15
C LYS A 194 -8.57 -35.24 28.55
N LEU A 195 -8.62 -34.03 29.12
CA LEU A 195 -9.18 -33.81 30.45
C LEU A 195 -10.69 -34.12 30.50
N THR A 196 -11.45 -33.74 29.47
CA THR A 196 -12.88 -34.04 29.39
C THR A 196 -13.15 -35.51 29.09
N GLU A 197 -12.29 -36.18 28.31
CA GLU A 197 -12.34 -37.63 28.08
C GLU A 197 -12.14 -38.41 29.39
N GLU A 198 -11.13 -38.07 30.20
CA GLU A 198 -10.91 -38.65 31.51
C GLU A 198 -12.13 -38.45 32.40
N THR A 199 -12.69 -37.24 32.43
CA THR A 199 -13.91 -36.96 33.22
C THR A 199 -15.08 -37.84 32.77
N TRP A 200 -15.31 -37.98 31.48
CA TRP A 200 -16.34 -38.89 30.95
C TRP A 200 -16.11 -40.35 31.34
N LYS A 201 -14.87 -40.87 31.25
CA LYS A 201 -14.52 -42.24 31.69
C LYS A 201 -14.79 -42.43 33.18
N ILE A 202 -14.44 -41.47 34.02
CA ILE A 202 -14.72 -41.50 35.47
C ILE A 202 -16.24 -41.53 35.70
N MET A 203 -17.03 -40.72 34.98
CA MET A 203 -18.49 -40.73 35.10
C MET A 203 -19.11 -42.09 34.76
N LYS A 204 -18.60 -42.81 33.76
CA LYS A 204 -19.03 -44.17 33.43
C LYS A 204 -18.82 -45.14 34.60
N ILE A 205 -17.62 -45.11 35.21
CA ILE A 205 -17.29 -45.95 36.36
C ILE A 205 -18.15 -45.59 37.57
N GLN A 206 -18.37 -44.31 37.87
CA GLN A 206 -19.19 -43.85 38.98
C GLN A 206 -20.66 -44.25 38.80
N LYS A 207 -21.16 -44.30 37.56
CA LYS A 207 -22.51 -44.82 37.26
C LYS A 207 -22.60 -46.34 37.58
N GLU A 208 -21.62 -47.13 37.16
CA GLU A 208 -21.58 -48.58 37.47
C GLU A 208 -21.58 -48.83 38.98
N LEU A 209 -20.97 -47.95 39.75
CA LEU A 209 -20.98 -47.97 41.22
C LEU A 209 -22.28 -47.39 41.83
N GLY A 210 -23.24 -46.97 41.01
CA GLY A 210 -24.51 -46.38 41.46
C GLY A 210 -24.41 -44.97 42.07
N ARG A 211 -23.28 -44.28 41.91
CA ARG A 211 -23.01 -42.98 42.54
C ARG A 211 -23.52 -41.77 41.70
N VAL A 212 -23.64 -41.94 40.38
CA VAL A 212 -24.14 -40.90 39.48
C VAL A 212 -25.23 -41.44 38.55
N LYS A 213 -26.08 -40.55 38.03
CA LYS A 213 -27.17 -40.91 37.10
C LYS A 213 -26.65 -40.96 35.65
N GLU A 214 -27.38 -41.67 34.76
CA GLU A 214 -27.09 -41.70 33.32
C GLU A 214 -27.02 -40.30 32.70
N THR A 215 -27.87 -39.37 33.13
CA THR A 215 -27.85 -37.99 32.67
C THR A 215 -26.52 -37.27 32.85
N SER A 216 -25.78 -37.63 33.92
CA SER A 216 -24.43 -37.11 34.20
C SER A 216 -23.39 -37.65 33.21
N VAL A 217 -23.49 -38.94 32.86
CA VAL A 217 -22.63 -39.57 31.86
C VAL A 217 -22.85 -38.95 30.48
N GLN A 218 -24.14 -38.80 30.09
CA GLN A 218 -24.50 -38.19 28.80
C GLN A 218 -24.05 -36.72 28.69
N SER A 219 -24.14 -35.98 29.79
CA SER A 219 -23.64 -34.58 29.81
C SER A 219 -22.10 -34.51 29.69
N ALA A 220 -21.37 -35.42 30.33
CA ALA A 220 -19.92 -35.48 30.21
C ALA A 220 -19.48 -35.91 28.81
N GLU A 221 -20.20 -36.86 28.20
CA GLU A 221 -20.00 -37.29 26.81
C GLU A 221 -20.22 -36.16 25.81
N ALA A 222 -21.32 -35.43 25.96
CA ALA A 222 -21.65 -34.29 25.12
C ALA A 222 -20.58 -33.18 25.23
N ASN A 223 -20.10 -32.91 26.45
CA ASN A 223 -19.01 -31.95 26.67
C ASN A 223 -17.70 -32.37 25.97
N TYR A 224 -17.32 -33.64 26.10
CA TYR A 224 -16.14 -34.19 25.40
C TYR A 224 -16.23 -34.01 23.89
N TYR A 225 -17.35 -34.37 23.25
CA TYR A 225 -17.53 -34.19 21.80
C TYR A 225 -17.60 -32.72 21.40
N SER A 226 -18.13 -31.84 22.24
CA SER A 226 -18.15 -30.40 22.00
C SER A 226 -16.73 -29.82 21.94
N VAL A 227 -15.85 -30.19 22.87
CA VAL A 227 -14.44 -29.76 22.87
C VAL A 227 -13.67 -30.37 21.69
N GLN A 228 -13.93 -31.64 21.36
CA GLN A 228 -13.32 -32.30 20.21
C GLN A 228 -13.74 -31.61 18.86
N ALA A 229 -14.97 -31.17 18.76
CA ALA A 229 -15.45 -30.42 17.58
C ALA A 229 -14.71 -29.09 17.41
N GLN A 230 -14.41 -28.37 18.50
CA GLN A 230 -13.60 -27.14 18.46
C GLN A 230 -12.18 -27.39 17.92
N ALA A 231 -11.54 -28.53 18.27
CA ALA A 231 -10.24 -28.89 17.70
C ALA A 231 -10.32 -29.09 16.17
N THR A 232 -11.43 -29.60 15.66
CA THR A 232 -11.64 -29.77 14.21
C THR A 232 -11.80 -28.42 13.50
N ASP A 233 -12.50 -27.49 14.13
CA ASP A 233 -12.64 -26.12 13.60
C ASP A 233 -11.30 -25.38 13.57
N LEU A 234 -10.48 -25.50 14.61
CA LEU A 234 -9.15 -24.90 14.64
C LEU A 234 -8.23 -25.48 13.54
N LYS A 235 -8.25 -26.80 13.33
CA LYS A 235 -7.51 -27.43 12.23
C LYS A 235 -7.92 -26.89 10.85
N ARG A 236 -9.22 -26.65 10.64
CA ARG A 236 -9.73 -26.01 9.43
C ARG A 236 -9.20 -24.59 9.29
N GLN A 237 -9.26 -23.77 10.35
CA GLN A 237 -8.78 -22.38 10.34
C GLN A 237 -7.27 -22.30 10.08
N ILE A 238 -6.47 -23.22 10.66
CA ILE A 238 -5.04 -23.33 10.37
C ILE A 238 -4.83 -23.54 8.87
N ARG A 239 -5.53 -24.53 8.29
CA ARG A 239 -5.40 -24.84 6.86
C ARG A 239 -5.81 -23.66 5.96
N GLU A 240 -6.89 -22.97 6.29
CA GLU A 240 -7.35 -21.78 5.54
C GLU A 240 -6.33 -20.65 5.62
N THR A 241 -5.72 -20.45 6.79
CA THR A 241 -4.68 -19.42 6.98
C THR A 241 -3.38 -19.79 6.25
N GLU A 242 -2.96 -21.06 6.26
CA GLU A 242 -1.83 -21.55 5.47
C GLU A 242 -2.03 -21.34 3.98
N ASN A 243 -3.24 -21.62 3.46
CA ASN A 243 -3.58 -21.41 2.07
C ASN A 243 -3.52 -19.90 1.71
N SER A 244 -4.05 -19.05 2.59
CA SER A 244 -4.03 -17.59 2.40
C SER A 244 -2.61 -17.03 2.43
N LEU A 245 -1.78 -17.52 3.35
CA LEU A 245 -0.37 -17.14 3.40
C LEU A 245 0.39 -17.63 2.17
N SER A 246 0.16 -18.88 1.73
CA SER A 246 0.77 -19.41 0.49
C SER A 246 0.44 -18.55 -0.72
N LEU A 247 -0.81 -18.09 -0.84
CA LEU A 247 -1.21 -17.16 -1.90
C LEU A 247 -0.46 -15.82 -1.81
N LEU A 248 -0.30 -15.28 -0.60
CA LEU A 248 0.45 -14.04 -0.37
C LEU A 248 1.94 -14.20 -0.74
N LEU A 249 2.51 -15.39 -0.52
CA LEU A 249 3.87 -15.76 -0.93
C LEU A 249 4.02 -16.00 -2.45
N GLY A 250 2.93 -15.96 -3.22
CA GLY A 250 2.93 -16.30 -4.64
C GLY A 250 3.19 -17.80 -4.91
N GLN A 251 2.82 -18.67 -3.98
CA GLN A 251 3.04 -20.12 -4.04
C GLN A 251 1.74 -20.90 -4.03
N GLN A 252 1.80 -22.17 -4.42
CA GLN A 252 0.68 -23.08 -4.28
C GLN A 252 0.39 -23.36 -2.80
N ALA A 253 -0.86 -23.69 -2.48
CA ALA A 253 -1.29 -24.02 -1.12
C ALA A 253 -0.45 -25.17 -0.52
N GLN A 254 0.19 -24.89 0.61
CA GLN A 254 1.08 -25.83 1.31
C GLN A 254 1.04 -25.60 2.82
N SER A 255 1.62 -26.54 3.57
CA SER A 255 1.86 -26.34 4.99
C SER A 255 3.03 -25.36 5.21
N ILE A 256 2.88 -24.48 6.18
CA ILE A 256 3.87 -23.45 6.50
C ILE A 256 4.68 -23.87 7.72
N GLN A 257 6.00 -23.95 7.54
CA GLN A 257 6.92 -24.17 8.67
C GLN A 257 6.99 -22.93 9.54
N ARG A 258 6.93 -23.11 10.85
CA ARG A 258 6.86 -22.03 11.83
C ARG A 258 7.42 -22.42 13.20
N GLY A 259 7.79 -21.42 13.98
CA GLY A 259 8.23 -21.58 15.36
C GLY A 259 7.08 -21.84 16.33
N THR A 260 7.33 -21.60 17.61
CA THR A 260 6.31 -21.70 18.67
C THR A 260 5.80 -20.31 19.07
N PHE A 261 4.60 -20.27 19.64
CA PHE A 261 3.98 -19.01 20.08
C PHE A 261 4.80 -18.34 21.19
N GLU A 262 5.27 -19.11 22.17
CA GLU A 262 6.08 -18.64 23.30
C GLU A 262 7.52 -18.26 22.91
N GLY A 263 8.01 -18.77 21.77
CA GLY A 263 9.38 -18.51 21.29
C GLY A 263 9.52 -17.14 20.62
N GLN A 264 8.44 -16.35 20.51
CA GLN A 264 8.49 -15.08 19.83
C GLN A 264 9.02 -13.96 20.74
N SER A 265 10.05 -13.26 20.27
CA SER A 265 10.61 -12.09 20.93
C SER A 265 10.31 -10.85 20.08
N LEU A 266 9.43 -10.01 20.58
CA LEU A 266 9.12 -8.70 19.97
C LEU A 266 9.69 -7.58 20.83
N PRO A 267 10.12 -6.46 20.25
CA PRO A 267 10.56 -5.31 21.01
C PRO A 267 9.47 -4.87 22.00
N ALA A 268 9.84 -4.71 23.28
CA ALA A 268 8.91 -4.35 24.36
C ALA A 268 8.88 -2.84 24.62
N GLU A 269 9.90 -2.11 24.19
CA GLU A 269 10.03 -0.67 24.41
C GLU A 269 9.92 0.07 23.07
N PHE A 270 8.92 0.94 22.99
CA PHE A 270 8.72 1.81 21.85
C PHE A 270 8.99 3.25 22.26
N SER A 271 10.05 3.87 21.71
CA SER A 271 10.18 5.32 21.84
C SER A 271 9.18 5.98 20.88
N THR A 272 8.06 6.40 21.41
CA THR A 272 6.99 7.04 20.66
C THR A 272 7.11 8.55 20.66
N GLY A 273 8.22 9.07 20.17
CA GLY A 273 8.24 10.45 19.73
C GLY A 273 7.52 10.54 18.39
N VAL A 274 6.20 10.67 18.36
CA VAL A 274 5.47 10.87 17.08
C VAL A 274 5.63 12.34 16.68
N SER A 275 6.77 12.66 16.08
CA SER A 275 6.97 13.96 15.45
C SER A 275 6.33 13.96 14.05
N LEU A 276 6.00 15.15 13.55
CA LEU A 276 5.56 15.36 12.16
C LEU A 276 6.53 14.73 11.15
N GLN A 277 7.81 14.63 11.49
CA GLN A 277 8.84 14.00 10.67
C GLN A 277 8.60 12.50 10.47
N LEU A 278 8.00 11.80 11.44
CA LEU A 278 7.64 10.37 11.30
C LEU A 278 6.51 10.15 10.28
N LEU A 279 5.53 11.05 10.26
CA LEU A 279 4.46 11.00 9.25
C LEU A 279 4.99 11.30 7.84
N ASN A 280 6.02 12.15 7.72
CA ASN A 280 6.71 12.40 6.46
C ASN A 280 7.47 11.15 5.94
N ASN A 281 7.81 10.22 6.82
CA ASN A 281 8.48 8.99 6.46
C ASN A 281 7.53 7.90 5.96
N ARG A 282 6.22 8.08 6.09
CA ARG A 282 5.22 7.12 5.61
C ARG A 282 5.07 7.21 4.09
N PRO A 283 5.25 6.08 3.38
CA PRO A 283 5.14 6.08 1.92
C PRO A 283 3.76 6.44 1.41
N ASP A 284 2.68 6.11 2.14
CA ASP A 284 1.29 6.43 1.77
C ASP A 284 0.98 7.93 1.89
N VAL A 285 1.50 8.60 2.93
CA VAL A 285 1.38 10.05 3.10
C VAL A 285 2.17 10.77 2.01
N HIS A 286 3.39 10.31 1.73
CA HIS A 286 4.23 10.89 0.67
C HIS A 286 3.65 10.64 -0.72
N TYR A 287 3.08 9.46 -0.97
CA TYR A 287 2.31 9.17 -2.18
C TYR A 287 1.17 10.17 -2.43
N ALA A 288 0.38 10.43 -1.38
CA ALA A 288 -0.72 11.39 -1.47
C ALA A 288 -0.22 12.82 -1.72
N GLU A 289 0.91 13.22 -1.10
CA GLU A 289 1.56 14.51 -1.34
C GLU A 289 2.10 14.64 -2.77
N MET A 290 2.79 13.62 -3.30
CA MET A 290 3.29 13.65 -4.68
C MET A 290 2.15 13.68 -5.70
N SER A 291 1.03 13.01 -5.40
CA SER A 291 -0.20 13.11 -6.21
C SER A 291 -0.80 14.52 -6.18
N LEU A 292 -0.77 15.20 -5.04
CA LEU A 292 -1.16 16.61 -4.93
C LEU A 292 -0.22 17.52 -5.74
N ALA A 293 1.08 17.31 -5.65
CA ALA A 293 2.08 18.05 -6.43
C ALA A 293 1.90 17.83 -7.93
N GLN A 294 1.53 16.63 -8.35
CA GLN A 294 1.16 16.33 -9.74
C GLN A 294 -0.04 17.19 -10.18
N CYS A 295 -1.14 17.18 -9.42
CA CYS A 295 -2.32 17.99 -9.72
C CYS A 295 -2.03 19.50 -9.76
N PHE A 296 -1.11 19.99 -8.92
CA PHE A 296 -0.63 21.37 -8.96
C PHE A 296 -0.01 21.72 -10.34
N TYR A 297 0.89 20.85 -10.85
CA TYR A 297 1.49 21.09 -12.17
C TYR A 297 0.49 20.88 -13.31
N ASP A 298 -0.53 20.02 -13.14
CA ASP A 298 -1.62 19.87 -14.10
C ASP A 298 -2.48 21.15 -14.19
N VAL A 299 -2.71 21.85 -13.07
CA VAL A 299 -3.36 23.17 -13.08
C VAL A 299 -2.52 24.19 -13.84
N ASN A 300 -1.19 24.18 -13.67
CA ASN A 300 -0.31 25.08 -14.43
C ASN A 300 -0.30 24.74 -15.93
N THR A 301 -0.34 23.44 -16.28
CA THR A 301 -0.51 22.98 -17.66
C THR A 301 -1.86 23.44 -18.24
N ALA A 302 -2.95 23.38 -17.46
CA ALA A 302 -4.25 23.89 -17.92
C ALA A 302 -4.27 25.41 -18.08
N ARG A 303 -3.56 26.16 -17.23
CA ARG A 303 -3.37 27.61 -17.36
C ARG A 303 -2.57 27.96 -18.60
N SER A 304 -1.53 27.21 -18.96
CA SER A 304 -0.70 27.46 -20.12
C SER A 304 -1.48 27.40 -21.44
N ARG A 305 -2.61 26.68 -21.50
CA ARG A 305 -3.48 26.58 -22.68
C ARG A 305 -4.22 27.87 -23.02
N PHE A 306 -4.22 28.88 -22.14
CA PHE A 306 -4.74 30.20 -22.41
C PHE A 306 -3.76 31.09 -23.20
N TYR A 307 -2.50 30.66 -23.33
CA TYR A 307 -1.46 31.38 -24.06
C TYR A 307 -1.23 30.78 -25.44
N PRO A 308 -0.65 31.56 -26.38
CA PRO A 308 -0.31 31.05 -27.69
C PRO A 308 0.67 29.88 -27.65
N SER A 309 0.52 28.94 -28.56
CA SER A 309 1.53 27.89 -28.82
C SER A 309 2.34 28.23 -30.06
N ILE A 310 3.65 27.99 -30.00
CA ILE A 310 4.57 28.17 -31.12
C ILE A 310 5.06 26.80 -31.57
N SER A 311 4.89 26.53 -32.87
CA SER A 311 5.45 25.35 -33.51
C SER A 311 6.29 25.72 -34.71
N ILE A 312 7.42 25.02 -34.88
CA ILE A 312 8.26 25.15 -36.07
C ILE A 312 8.22 23.78 -36.75
N SER A 313 7.96 23.77 -38.06
CA SER A 313 8.05 22.55 -38.87
C SER A 313 8.91 22.79 -40.10
N GLY A 314 9.71 21.79 -40.44
CA GLY A 314 10.50 21.77 -41.67
C GLY A 314 10.21 20.48 -42.41
N THR A 315 9.94 20.59 -43.73
CA THR A 315 9.71 19.39 -44.56
C THR A 315 10.70 19.38 -45.71
N GLY A 316 11.41 18.27 -45.85
CA GLY A 316 12.17 17.91 -47.03
C GLY A 316 11.46 16.78 -47.77
N ALA A 317 11.08 16.97 -49.01
CA ALA A 317 10.37 15.97 -49.78
C ALA A 317 11.00 15.77 -51.17
N PHE A 318 11.00 14.51 -51.61
CA PHE A 318 11.21 14.16 -53.01
C PHE A 318 9.85 13.91 -53.63
N THR A 319 9.48 14.70 -54.67
CA THR A 319 8.11 14.71 -55.18
C THR A 319 8.05 14.97 -56.70
N ASN A 320 7.05 14.42 -57.37
CA ASN A 320 6.70 14.72 -58.75
C ASN A 320 5.38 15.54 -58.87
N SER A 321 4.90 16.16 -57.77
CA SER A 321 3.61 16.85 -57.74
C SER A 321 3.53 18.08 -58.69
N GLY A 322 4.59 18.37 -59.47
CA GLY A 322 4.61 19.39 -60.53
C GLY A 322 4.15 18.92 -61.89
N GLY A 323 3.42 17.78 -62.00
CA GLY A 323 2.77 17.35 -63.26
C GLY A 323 3.57 16.41 -64.13
N GLY A 324 4.72 15.89 -63.70
CA GLY A 324 5.47 14.83 -64.37
C GLY A 324 4.98 13.41 -63.99
N GLY A 325 4.94 12.47 -64.93
CA GLY A 325 4.64 11.09 -64.66
C GLY A 325 5.69 10.40 -63.75
N ILE A 326 5.43 9.15 -63.31
CA ILE A 326 6.34 8.39 -62.43
C ILE A 326 7.74 8.18 -63.01
N THR A 327 7.90 8.34 -64.33
CA THR A 327 9.17 8.25 -65.07
C THR A 327 10.05 9.49 -64.92
N ASN A 328 9.52 10.62 -64.43
CA ASN A 328 10.33 11.82 -64.16
C ASN A 328 10.86 11.72 -62.72
N PRO A 329 12.19 11.85 -62.48
CA PRO A 329 12.80 11.62 -61.17
C PRO A 329 12.37 12.58 -60.07
N GLY A 330 11.37 13.46 -60.29
CA GLY A 330 10.91 14.39 -59.27
C GLY A 330 11.97 15.44 -58.84
N LYS A 331 11.61 16.29 -57.93
CA LYS A 331 12.47 17.37 -57.43
C LYS A 331 12.46 17.40 -55.90
N TRP A 332 13.53 17.90 -55.33
CA TRP A 332 13.59 18.20 -53.91
C TRP A 332 12.79 19.44 -53.58
N LEU A 333 11.87 19.28 -52.62
CA LEU A 333 11.14 20.38 -52.00
C LEU A 333 11.67 20.57 -50.57
N LEU A 334 12.10 21.75 -50.25
CA LEU A 334 12.43 22.16 -48.89
C LEU A 334 11.47 23.26 -48.47
N SER A 335 10.77 23.06 -47.38
CA SER A 335 9.90 24.08 -46.79
C SER A 335 10.11 24.19 -45.29
N ALA A 336 10.04 25.41 -44.76
CA ALA A 336 10.06 25.64 -43.32
C ALA A 336 8.89 26.57 -42.98
N VAL A 337 8.11 26.18 -41.97
CA VAL A 337 6.96 26.93 -41.51
C VAL A 337 7.07 27.14 -40.00
N SER A 338 6.92 28.40 -39.59
CA SER A 338 6.72 28.75 -38.18
C SER A 338 5.28 29.20 -37.99
N SER A 339 4.57 28.62 -37.04
CA SER A 339 3.18 28.96 -36.73
C SER A 339 3.03 29.36 -35.27
N LEU A 340 2.27 30.46 -35.07
CA LEU A 340 1.77 30.90 -33.77
C LEU A 340 0.26 30.64 -33.74
N THR A 341 -0.19 29.78 -32.84
CA THR A 341 -1.61 29.45 -32.74
C THR A 341 -2.15 29.90 -31.40
N GLN A 342 -3.15 30.77 -31.39
CA GLN A 342 -3.88 31.22 -30.21
C GLN A 342 -5.37 30.86 -30.38
N PRO A 343 -5.90 29.96 -29.51
CA PRO A 343 -7.34 29.72 -29.49
C PRO A 343 -8.09 30.93 -28.99
N ILE A 344 -8.96 31.54 -29.84
CA ILE A 344 -9.81 32.68 -29.48
C ILE A 344 -11.10 32.17 -28.83
N PHE A 345 -11.69 31.14 -29.42
CA PHE A 345 -12.90 30.53 -28.93
C PHE A 345 -12.83 28.98 -29.13
N ALA A 346 -12.78 28.25 -28.03
CA ALA A 346 -12.70 26.77 -28.02
C ALA A 346 -13.93 26.14 -27.34
N HIS A 347 -15.13 26.67 -27.61
CA HIS A 347 -16.40 26.14 -27.06
C HIS A 347 -16.37 25.92 -25.53
N GLY A 348 -15.65 26.76 -24.79
CA GLY A 348 -15.50 26.65 -23.33
C GLY A 348 -14.53 25.56 -22.83
N GLN A 349 -13.92 24.77 -23.71
CA GLN A 349 -13.06 23.63 -23.32
C GLN A 349 -11.86 24.04 -22.45
N ILE A 350 -11.21 25.17 -22.75
CA ILE A 350 -10.04 25.65 -22.00
C ILE A 350 -10.47 26.10 -20.61
N ILE A 351 -11.59 26.82 -20.48
CA ILE A 351 -12.13 27.27 -19.19
C ILE A 351 -12.58 26.09 -18.35
N ALA A 352 -13.32 25.15 -18.94
CA ALA A 352 -13.76 23.94 -18.28
C ALA A 352 -12.57 23.07 -17.84
N GLY A 353 -11.55 22.89 -18.70
CA GLY A 353 -10.32 22.18 -18.40
C GLY A 353 -9.58 22.75 -17.19
N LEU A 354 -9.47 24.10 -17.08
CA LEU A 354 -8.88 24.71 -15.88
C LEU A 354 -9.72 24.53 -14.63
N LYS A 355 -11.05 24.64 -14.72
CA LYS A 355 -11.95 24.40 -13.57
C LYS A 355 -11.83 22.95 -13.07
N VAL A 356 -11.85 21.98 -13.99
CA VAL A 356 -11.67 20.57 -13.66
C VAL A 356 -10.30 20.32 -13.01
N ALA A 357 -9.22 20.90 -13.55
CA ALA A 357 -7.89 20.76 -12.96
C ALA A 357 -7.83 21.32 -11.53
N LYS A 358 -8.44 22.48 -11.27
CA LYS A 358 -8.54 23.06 -9.92
C LYS A 358 -9.34 22.18 -8.96
N SER A 359 -10.49 21.67 -9.37
CA SER A 359 -11.29 20.77 -8.53
C SER A 359 -10.52 19.46 -8.21
N LYS A 360 -9.76 18.90 -9.17
CA LYS A 360 -8.88 17.76 -8.90
C LYS A 360 -7.78 18.11 -7.90
N GLN A 361 -7.21 19.30 -7.96
CA GLN A 361 -6.22 19.76 -6.97
C GLN A 361 -6.83 19.85 -5.57
N GLU A 362 -8.05 20.40 -5.41
CA GLU A 362 -8.78 20.43 -4.14
C GLU A 362 -9.08 19.03 -3.62
N GLN A 363 -9.52 18.11 -4.47
CA GLN A 363 -9.69 16.70 -4.10
C GLN A 363 -8.38 16.07 -3.59
N ALA A 364 -7.26 16.37 -4.26
CA ALA A 364 -5.94 15.87 -3.86
C ALA A 364 -5.49 16.46 -2.51
N ILE A 365 -5.78 17.73 -2.21
CA ILE A 365 -5.56 18.35 -0.89
C ILE A 365 -6.33 17.58 0.19
N ASN A 366 -7.63 17.37 -0.03
CA ASN A 366 -8.48 16.64 0.93
C ASN A 366 -7.98 15.21 1.14
N THR A 367 -7.57 14.52 0.08
CA THR A 367 -7.02 13.16 0.13
C THR A 367 -5.72 13.13 0.95
N TRP A 368 -4.82 14.07 0.71
CA TRP A 368 -3.57 14.16 1.46
C TRP A 368 -3.80 14.49 2.95
N GLN A 369 -4.69 15.44 3.26
CA GLN A 369 -5.06 15.73 4.65
C GLN A 369 -5.66 14.51 5.35
N ASN A 370 -6.53 13.77 4.67
CA ASN A 370 -7.10 12.53 5.21
C ASN A 370 -6.02 11.45 5.43
N ALA A 371 -5.04 11.32 4.54
CA ALA A 371 -3.93 10.38 4.72
C ALA A 371 -3.11 10.72 5.99
N VAL A 372 -2.85 12.01 6.26
CA VAL A 372 -2.18 12.46 7.49
C VAL A 372 -2.99 12.13 8.73
N LEU A 373 -4.32 12.39 8.72
CA LEU A 373 -5.21 12.08 9.85
C LEU A 373 -5.31 10.57 10.09
N SER A 374 -5.44 9.77 9.03
CA SER A 374 -5.49 8.31 9.11
C SER A 374 -4.19 7.75 9.70
N ALA A 375 -3.05 8.28 9.29
CA ALA A 375 -1.76 7.88 9.83
C ALA A 375 -1.65 8.10 11.35
N GLY A 376 -2.11 9.24 11.85
CA GLY A 376 -2.16 9.51 13.29
C GLY A 376 -3.12 8.59 14.05
N SER A 377 -4.28 8.33 13.46
CA SER A 377 -5.27 7.40 14.04
C SER A 377 -4.74 5.97 14.11
N GLU A 378 -4.05 5.49 13.08
CA GLU A 378 -3.45 4.14 13.05
C GLU A 378 -2.41 3.96 14.15
N VAL A 379 -1.54 4.96 14.37
CA VAL A 379 -0.56 4.94 15.47
C VAL A 379 -1.28 4.91 16.83
N SER A 380 -2.27 5.77 17.04
CA SER A 380 -3.04 5.81 18.29
C SER A 380 -3.76 4.48 18.55
N ASN A 381 -4.40 3.89 17.52
CA ASN A 381 -5.09 2.61 17.63
C ASN A 381 -4.13 1.46 17.96
N ALA A 382 -2.95 1.43 17.34
CA ALA A 382 -1.95 0.39 17.62
C ALA A 382 -1.43 0.49 19.07
N LEU A 383 -1.20 1.71 19.58
CA LEU A 383 -0.77 1.94 20.97
C LEU A 383 -1.85 1.53 21.99
N VAL A 384 -3.12 1.90 21.73
CA VAL A 384 -4.24 1.50 22.60
C VAL A 384 -4.40 -0.01 22.61
N LEU A 385 -4.32 -0.65 21.44
CA LEU A 385 -4.41 -2.10 21.34
C LEU A 385 -3.29 -2.78 22.14
N TYR A 386 -2.04 -2.30 22.01
CA TYR A 386 -0.91 -2.85 22.76
C TYR A 386 -1.12 -2.73 24.27
N ASN A 387 -1.43 -1.51 24.76
CA ASN A 387 -1.59 -1.25 26.19
C ASN A 387 -2.74 -2.05 26.80
N SER A 388 -3.89 -2.09 26.12
CA SER A 388 -5.07 -2.84 26.59
C SER A 388 -4.84 -4.34 26.59
N SER A 389 -4.18 -4.88 25.57
CA SER A 389 -3.89 -6.32 25.47
C SER A 389 -2.82 -6.74 26.52
N ASP A 390 -1.82 -5.89 26.79
CA ASP A 390 -0.82 -6.16 27.82
C ASP A 390 -1.45 -6.15 29.22
N GLU A 391 -2.35 -5.23 29.52
CA GLU A 391 -3.07 -5.18 30.79
C GLU A 391 -3.99 -6.39 30.96
N LYS A 392 -4.76 -6.76 29.91
CA LYS A 392 -5.66 -7.92 29.91
C LYS A 392 -4.88 -9.23 30.07
N SER A 393 -3.80 -9.43 29.32
CA SER A 393 -2.98 -10.63 29.40
C SER A 393 -2.47 -10.88 30.83
N LYS A 394 -2.03 -9.81 31.55
CA LYS A 394 -1.61 -9.91 32.95
C LYS A 394 -2.75 -10.28 33.90
N LEU A 395 -3.98 -9.83 33.66
CA LEU A 395 -5.16 -10.20 34.46
C LEU A 395 -5.58 -11.64 34.15
N GLU A 396 -5.59 -12.03 32.90
CA GLU A 396 -5.95 -13.39 32.46
C GLU A 396 -4.94 -14.44 32.93
N GLU A 397 -3.65 -14.12 33.02
CA GLU A 397 -2.67 -15.00 33.63
C GLU A 397 -3.04 -15.37 35.07
N LYS A 398 -3.47 -14.38 35.87
CA LYS A 398 -3.94 -14.63 37.25
C LYS A 398 -5.26 -15.42 37.25
N GLN A 399 -6.16 -15.11 36.32
CA GLN A 399 -7.43 -15.83 36.19
C GLN A 399 -7.20 -17.31 35.83
N VAL A 400 -6.36 -17.60 34.84
CA VAL A 400 -6.00 -18.97 34.43
C VAL A 400 -5.36 -19.74 35.60
N ALA A 401 -4.42 -19.10 36.34
CA ALA A 401 -3.81 -19.73 37.50
C ALA A 401 -4.84 -20.12 38.60
N SER A 402 -5.83 -19.23 38.82
CA SER A 402 -6.92 -19.53 39.77
C SER A 402 -7.87 -20.61 39.29
N LEU A 403 -8.21 -20.59 37.99
CA LEU A 403 -9.10 -21.60 37.39
C LEU A 403 -8.44 -22.98 37.29
N LYS A 404 -7.13 -23.06 37.07
CA LYS A 404 -6.38 -24.34 37.17
C LYS A 404 -6.54 -24.99 38.54
N LYS A 405 -6.34 -24.22 39.61
CA LYS A 405 -6.58 -24.69 40.98
C LYS A 405 -8.06 -25.07 41.22
N ASN A 406 -8.98 -24.28 40.69
CA ASN A 406 -10.41 -24.57 40.80
C ASN A 406 -10.77 -25.93 40.17
N VAL A 407 -10.26 -26.22 38.97
CA VAL A 407 -10.46 -27.53 38.31
C VAL A 407 -9.85 -28.66 39.13
N GLU A 408 -8.65 -28.47 39.64
CA GLU A 408 -7.99 -29.48 40.50
C GLU A 408 -8.80 -29.79 41.78
N TYR A 409 -9.23 -28.75 42.49
CA TYR A 409 -10.03 -28.88 43.71
C TYR A 409 -11.40 -29.51 43.44
N ASN A 410 -12.11 -29.09 42.40
CA ASN A 410 -13.37 -29.72 42.03
C ASN A 410 -13.24 -31.20 41.66
N LYS A 411 -12.13 -31.59 40.97
CA LYS A 411 -11.83 -33.01 40.72
C LYS A 411 -11.63 -33.81 42.04
N MET A 412 -10.88 -33.24 43.00
CA MET A 412 -10.68 -33.89 44.31
C MET A 412 -11.99 -34.04 45.10
N LEU A 413 -12.76 -32.95 45.22
CA LEU A 413 -14.04 -32.91 45.91
C LEU A 413 -15.08 -33.84 45.24
N PHE A 414 -15.07 -33.95 43.93
CA PHE A 414 -15.93 -34.88 43.21
C PHE A 414 -15.60 -36.33 43.50
N ASN A 415 -14.30 -36.68 43.58
CA ASN A 415 -13.87 -38.05 43.94
C ASN A 415 -14.27 -38.41 45.35
N ASP A 416 -14.27 -37.46 46.29
CA ASP A 416 -14.72 -37.63 47.66
C ASP A 416 -16.26 -37.58 47.82
N GLY A 417 -17.00 -37.29 46.76
CA GLY A 417 -18.45 -37.21 46.80
C GLY A 417 -19.00 -35.89 47.37
N SER A 418 -18.12 -34.90 47.58
CA SER A 418 -18.47 -33.56 48.14
C SER A 418 -18.78 -32.50 47.10
N ALA A 419 -18.48 -32.76 45.84
CA ALA A 419 -18.86 -31.88 44.70
C ALA A 419 -19.70 -32.62 43.66
N THR A 420 -20.45 -31.89 42.87
CA THR A 420 -21.22 -32.42 41.75
C THR A 420 -20.40 -32.46 40.47
N TYR A 421 -20.75 -33.35 39.53
CA TYR A 421 -20.12 -33.38 38.22
C TYR A 421 -20.29 -32.04 37.43
N LEU A 422 -21.38 -31.29 37.68
CA LEU A 422 -21.66 -30.03 37.05
C LEU A 422 -20.60 -28.98 37.42
N GLU A 423 -20.15 -28.97 38.68
CA GLU A 423 -19.09 -28.09 39.16
C GLU A 423 -17.76 -28.39 38.43
N VAL A 424 -17.43 -29.67 38.23
CA VAL A 424 -16.23 -30.08 37.47
C VAL A 424 -16.31 -29.62 36.03
N ILE A 425 -17.42 -29.88 35.33
CA ILE A 425 -17.58 -29.49 33.93
C ILE A 425 -17.56 -27.95 33.79
N THR A 426 -18.25 -27.21 34.67
CA THR A 426 -18.27 -25.75 34.67
C THR A 426 -16.86 -25.17 34.90
N ALA A 427 -16.10 -25.76 35.83
CA ALA A 427 -14.72 -25.32 36.07
C ALA A 427 -13.82 -25.58 34.85
N GLN A 428 -13.96 -26.74 34.17
CA GLN A 428 -13.22 -27.09 32.96
C GLN A 428 -13.58 -26.11 31.78
N GLN A 429 -14.85 -25.82 31.56
CA GLN A 429 -15.26 -24.87 30.53
C GLN A 429 -14.76 -23.46 30.81
N SER A 430 -14.82 -23.03 32.08
CA SER A 430 -14.29 -21.72 32.48
C SER A 430 -12.78 -21.61 32.25
N LEU A 431 -12.04 -22.66 32.57
CA LEU A 431 -10.59 -22.72 32.29
C LEU A 431 -10.29 -22.68 30.82
N LEU A 432 -10.98 -23.48 30.01
CA LEU A 432 -10.81 -23.50 28.55
C LEU A 432 -11.02 -22.10 27.96
N ASN A 433 -12.12 -21.44 28.32
CA ASN A 433 -12.42 -20.11 27.83
C ASN A 433 -11.34 -19.09 28.25
N ALA A 434 -10.89 -19.13 29.48
CA ALA A 434 -9.84 -18.22 29.97
C ALA A 434 -8.49 -18.45 29.29
N GLU A 435 -8.10 -19.71 29.05
CA GLU A 435 -6.85 -20.02 28.33
C GLU A 435 -6.91 -19.57 26.87
N LEU A 436 -8.05 -19.80 26.18
CA LEU A 436 -8.24 -19.34 24.80
C LEU A 436 -8.24 -17.80 24.70
N SER A 437 -8.88 -17.11 25.66
CA SER A 437 -8.86 -15.64 25.73
C SER A 437 -7.45 -15.12 25.93
N LYS A 438 -6.68 -15.70 26.87
CA LYS A 438 -5.29 -15.30 27.11
C LYS A 438 -4.43 -15.45 25.86
N VAL A 439 -4.54 -16.55 25.14
CA VAL A 439 -3.82 -16.76 23.87
C VAL A 439 -4.20 -15.70 22.84
N ALA A 440 -5.48 -15.32 22.78
CA ALA A 440 -5.94 -14.27 21.87
C ALA A 440 -5.40 -12.89 22.24
N ASP A 441 -5.36 -12.52 23.54
CA ASP A 441 -4.85 -11.23 23.98
C ASP A 441 -3.32 -11.13 23.84
N ASP A 442 -2.59 -12.22 24.08
CA ASP A 442 -1.15 -12.30 23.79
C ASP A 442 -0.88 -12.14 22.28
N PHE A 443 -1.71 -12.70 21.41
CA PHE A 443 -1.65 -12.49 19.97
C PHE A 443 -1.96 -11.04 19.59
N TYR A 444 -3.01 -10.40 20.16
CA TYR A 444 -3.33 -8.99 19.89
C TYR A 444 -2.20 -8.05 20.28
N LYS A 445 -1.44 -8.39 21.33
CA LYS A 445 -0.23 -7.67 21.69
C LYS A 445 0.84 -7.75 20.59
N MET A 446 1.07 -8.95 20.02
CA MET A 446 2.00 -9.14 18.90
C MET A 446 1.51 -8.37 17.65
N GLN A 447 0.23 -8.48 17.33
CA GLN A 447 -0.39 -7.78 16.21
C GLN A 447 -0.29 -6.26 16.36
N ALA A 448 -0.45 -5.73 17.57
CA ALA A 448 -0.28 -4.31 17.85
C ALA A 448 1.13 -3.81 17.54
N VAL A 449 2.17 -4.62 17.84
CA VAL A 449 3.56 -4.30 17.48
C VAL A 449 3.76 -4.24 15.96
N VAL A 450 3.22 -5.24 15.23
CA VAL A 450 3.27 -5.25 13.76
C VAL A 450 2.57 -4.02 13.17
N ASN A 451 1.37 -3.72 13.70
CA ASN A 451 0.58 -2.58 13.24
C ASN A 451 1.26 -1.25 13.57
N LEU A 452 1.88 -1.13 14.74
CA LEU A 452 2.65 0.06 15.14
C LEU A 452 3.86 0.26 14.23
N TYR A 453 4.59 -0.82 13.92
CA TYR A 453 5.72 -0.79 12.99
C TYR A 453 5.30 -0.28 11.62
N TYR A 454 4.19 -0.83 11.08
CA TYR A 454 3.61 -0.36 9.82
C TYR A 454 3.15 1.10 9.89
N ALA A 455 2.42 1.48 10.96
CA ALA A 455 1.87 2.82 11.15
C ALA A 455 2.97 3.90 11.29
N LEU A 456 4.16 3.53 11.72
CA LEU A 456 5.34 4.40 11.79
C LEU A 456 6.17 4.41 10.49
N GLY A 457 5.70 3.75 9.43
CA GLY A 457 6.36 3.69 8.13
C GLY A 457 7.50 2.68 8.05
N GLY A 458 7.49 1.63 8.87
CA GLY A 458 8.46 0.55 8.85
C GLY A 458 8.40 -0.32 7.59
N GLY A 459 9.46 -1.11 7.36
CA GLY A 459 9.53 -2.01 6.20
C GLY A 459 10.01 -1.38 4.89
N ARG A 460 10.63 -0.20 4.98
CA ARG A 460 11.20 0.49 3.80
C ARG A 460 12.58 -0.04 3.41
N TYR A 461 13.29 -0.66 4.34
CA TYR A 461 14.66 -1.16 4.20
C TYR A 461 14.73 -2.68 4.33
#